data_2d27c4fc3b5ea7de87a878f8adf5a408
#
_entry.id   2d27c4fc3b5ea7de87a878f8adf5a408
#
_cell.length_a   1.000
_cell.length_b   1.000
_cell.length_c   1.000
_cell.angle_alpha   90.00
_cell.angle_beta   90.00
_cell.angle_gamma   90.00
#
_symmetry.space_group_name_H-M   'P 1'
#
loop_
_entity.id
_entity.type
_entity.pdbx_description
1 polymer ?
#
loop_
_entity_poly.entity_id
_entity_poly.type
_entity_poly.pdbx_seq_one_letter_code
_entity_poly.pdbx_strand_id
1 'polypeptide(L)'
;MGSRSYAALAFWLVLCAASSDAQPVVRQVLVLQSVDRGNLPIDRFTGNFRVDLGEGLETPVNITQISVATTGLVGAPDQAVVDYIRSSFADRAKPDLIVTIGGPASLFARKYRQRLFPDTPLLLASVDQRYLGDAPLGENESAVAVVNDFSRLVEDILQVLPETTQVFVVTGSGVIGQFWHRELENDFKRFHNRLTFIWSEDLTFQELLRRSASLPKHTAIVYLAFSTDAQGGAYADERVLADLQATANAPLFAGQSAFLGTGVVGGSMLSIDDLSRSTAEVAIQILNGAPASTVQVPPQLPGPPTFDWRELRRWNIPESRLPSGSIVRYRGPSLWREYRGTAITAAGALVIQSLLIVALLHQRRERQRAELESRRNLALAADASRRATMSALTSSIAHELSQPLSAMMYNAHALQLMVTANGAYSDTLGEILADIQTQGLRATQIIDRHRTMLRSRQLDKTPIDIHAVITESLALVAQDMAARQIETTVNLSAKRCVISGDQVLLQQVLVNLLMNAMDAVAETPPARRHITIRTDVRADDVEISVSDTGTGLPAELDGTLFTPFVTTKSHGLGIGLTIARTIIAAHGGTIDAYNNPNGGATFTVTLRNSAVTHALH
;
A
#
# COMPACT_ATOMS: atom_id res chain seq x y z
N MET A 1 34.66 66.95 39.11
CA MET A 1 34.24 65.87 38.30
C MET A 1 32.78 66.08 37.87
N GLY A 2 32.52 66.85 36.81
CA GLY A 2 31.13 67.16 36.46
C GLY A 2 30.87 67.86 35.12
N SER A 3 31.86 68.10 34.28
CA SER A 3 31.67 68.89 33.05
C SER A 3 31.93 68.15 31.72
N ARG A 4 32.32 66.84 31.77
CA ARG A 4 32.60 66.05 30.54
C ARG A 4 31.44 65.16 30.06
N SER A 5 30.42 65.00 30.90
CA SER A 5 29.28 64.12 30.53
C SER A 5 28.18 64.77 29.72
N TYR A 6 28.06 66.14 29.80
CA TYR A 6 26.99 66.88 29.08
C TYR A 6 27.35 67.19 27.62
N ALA A 7 28.63 67.25 27.27
CA ALA A 7 29.07 67.44 25.87
C ALA A 7 28.86 66.24 24.98
N ALA A 8 28.95 65.00 25.51
CA ALA A 8 28.72 63.79 24.77
C ALA A 8 27.22 63.54 24.49
N LEU A 9 26.33 63.91 25.41
CA LEU A 9 24.87 63.81 25.25
C LEU A 9 24.32 64.84 24.25
N ALA A 10 24.88 66.02 24.20
CA ALA A 10 24.50 67.09 23.25
C ALA A 10 24.97 66.77 21.84
N PHE A 11 26.12 66.06 21.66
CA PHE A 11 26.63 65.65 20.37
C PHE A 11 25.81 64.46 19.78
N TRP A 12 25.29 63.58 20.63
CA TRP A 12 24.41 62.49 20.24
C TRP A 12 23.00 62.96 19.86
N LEU A 13 22.46 63.98 20.53
CA LEU A 13 21.16 64.57 20.20
C LEU A 13 21.19 65.43 18.93
N VAL A 14 22.33 65.98 18.55
CA VAL A 14 22.48 66.70 17.26
C VAL A 14 22.69 65.73 16.08
N LEU A 15 23.28 64.53 16.28
CA LEU A 15 23.35 63.48 15.22
C LEU A 15 22.02 62.79 14.99
N CYS A 16 21.10 62.73 15.96
CA CYS A 16 19.75 62.17 15.75
C CYS A 16 18.74 63.17 15.15
N ALA A 17 19.07 64.45 15.07
CA ALA A 17 18.19 65.48 14.48
C ALA A 17 18.46 65.74 12.97
N ALA A 18 19.40 65.02 12.37
CA ALA A 18 19.74 65.20 10.94
C ALA A 18 19.33 64.01 10.05
N SER A 19 18.54 63.09 10.55
CA SER A 19 17.72 62.25 9.67
C SER A 19 16.48 63.07 9.26
N SER A 20 16.66 63.98 8.32
CA SER A 20 15.56 64.53 7.56
C SER A 20 14.80 63.31 6.98
N ASP A 21 13.60 63.05 7.47
CA ASP A 21 12.61 62.24 6.82
C ASP A 21 12.34 62.86 5.44
N ALA A 22 13.21 62.60 4.47
CA ALA A 22 12.90 62.80 3.07
C ALA A 22 11.76 61.82 2.81
N GLN A 23 10.52 62.32 2.78
CA GLN A 23 9.37 61.49 2.34
C GLN A 23 9.80 60.84 1.04
N PRO A 24 9.66 59.51 0.92
CA PRO A 24 10.08 58.80 -0.28
C PRO A 24 9.41 59.49 -1.48
N VAL A 25 10.21 59.90 -2.44
CA VAL A 25 9.72 60.56 -3.69
C VAL A 25 8.85 59.52 -4.41
N VAL A 26 7.54 59.72 -4.36
CA VAL A 26 6.57 58.86 -5.06
C VAL A 26 6.59 59.19 -6.52
N ARG A 27 7.02 58.23 -7.34
CA ARG A 27 7.02 58.37 -8.81
C ARG A 27 5.59 58.40 -9.35
N GLN A 28 5.27 59.34 -10.28
CA GLN A 28 3.96 59.48 -10.90
C GLN A 28 4.01 58.93 -12.32
N VAL A 29 3.24 57.89 -12.58
CA VAL A 29 3.14 57.32 -13.95
C VAL A 29 1.73 57.47 -14.46
N LEU A 30 1.61 58.14 -15.62
CA LEU A 30 0.35 58.25 -16.33
C LEU A 30 0.28 57.17 -17.43
N VAL A 31 -0.69 56.26 -17.29
CA VAL A 31 -0.98 55.22 -18.30
C VAL A 31 -2.18 55.65 -19.15
N LEU A 32 -1.97 55.82 -20.44
CA LEU A 32 -3.02 56.07 -21.44
C LEU A 32 -3.30 54.80 -22.22
N GLN A 33 -4.51 54.29 -22.15
CA GLN A 33 -4.87 53.05 -22.84
C GLN A 33 -5.87 53.27 -23.97
N SER A 34 -5.80 52.41 -25.02
CA SER A 34 -6.60 52.55 -26.23
C SER A 34 -8.04 52.11 -26.08
N VAL A 35 -8.38 51.29 -25.10
CA VAL A 35 -9.73 50.77 -24.83
C VAL A 35 -10.03 50.74 -23.34
N ASP A 36 -11.32 50.66 -23.02
CA ASP A 36 -11.78 50.49 -21.64
C ASP A 36 -11.48 49.09 -21.07
N ARG A 37 -11.82 48.88 -19.81
CA ARG A 37 -11.75 47.57 -19.15
C ARG A 37 -12.60 46.54 -19.88
N GLY A 38 -12.16 45.29 -19.86
CA GLY A 38 -12.81 44.15 -20.49
C GLY A 38 -12.15 43.73 -21.81
N ASN A 39 -11.05 44.39 -22.20
CA ASN A 39 -10.15 43.90 -23.25
C ASN A 39 -9.06 43.06 -22.62
N LEU A 40 -9.14 41.74 -22.78
CA LEU A 40 -8.25 40.77 -22.13
C LEU A 40 -6.76 41.04 -22.31
N PRO A 41 -6.24 41.35 -23.53
CA PRO A 41 -4.82 41.66 -23.71
C PRO A 41 -4.39 42.90 -22.93
N ILE A 42 -5.19 43.98 -22.95
CA ILE A 42 -4.85 45.26 -22.28
C ILE A 42 -4.97 45.12 -20.77
N ASP A 43 -6.01 44.46 -20.28
CA ASP A 43 -6.21 44.25 -18.84
C ASP A 43 -5.07 43.38 -18.26
N ARG A 44 -4.67 42.30 -18.94
CA ARG A 44 -3.54 41.45 -18.57
C ARG A 44 -2.21 42.20 -18.61
N PHE A 45 -1.98 42.93 -19.70
CA PHE A 45 -0.79 43.78 -19.86
C PHE A 45 -0.67 44.77 -18.68
N THR A 46 -1.74 45.55 -18.43
CA THR A 46 -1.74 46.59 -17.40
C THR A 46 -1.56 46.00 -15.98
N GLY A 47 -2.19 44.84 -15.72
CA GLY A 47 -2.03 44.11 -14.45
C GLY A 47 -0.57 43.71 -14.20
N ASN A 48 0.04 43.04 -15.20
CA ASN A 48 1.44 42.59 -15.11
C ASN A 48 2.40 43.79 -15.03
N PHE A 49 2.23 44.82 -15.93
CA PHE A 49 3.05 46.03 -15.93
C PHE A 49 3.09 46.73 -14.56
N ARG A 50 1.94 46.82 -13.89
CA ARG A 50 1.86 47.39 -12.56
C ARG A 50 2.66 46.62 -11.52
N VAL A 51 2.61 45.27 -11.55
CA VAL A 51 3.35 44.40 -10.65
C VAL A 51 4.84 44.52 -10.96
N ASP A 52 5.25 44.32 -12.19
CA ASP A 52 6.66 44.30 -12.62
C ASP A 52 7.31 45.67 -12.33
N LEU A 53 6.59 46.79 -12.56
CA LEU A 53 7.06 48.14 -12.30
C LEU A 53 7.23 48.40 -10.78
N GLY A 54 6.28 47.91 -9.97
CA GLY A 54 6.32 48.06 -8.50
C GLY A 54 7.41 47.24 -7.84
N GLU A 55 7.71 46.03 -8.41
CA GLU A 55 8.78 45.17 -7.92
C GLU A 55 10.18 45.64 -8.34
N GLY A 56 10.26 46.30 -9.51
CA GLY A 56 11.54 46.72 -10.10
C GLY A 56 12.02 48.12 -9.66
N LEU A 57 11.22 48.90 -8.94
CA LEU A 57 11.58 50.21 -8.48
C LEU A 57 11.76 50.24 -6.95
N GLU A 58 12.84 50.85 -6.45
CA GLU A 58 13.07 51.05 -5.02
C GLU A 58 12.14 52.13 -4.39
N THR A 59 11.56 52.98 -5.23
CA THR A 59 10.68 54.08 -4.83
C THR A 59 9.21 53.71 -5.09
N PRO A 60 8.28 54.15 -4.21
CA PRO A 60 6.85 53.91 -4.46
C PRO A 60 6.38 54.58 -5.75
N VAL A 61 5.46 53.90 -6.47
CA VAL A 61 4.89 54.33 -7.75
C VAL A 61 3.39 54.57 -7.61
N ASN A 62 2.93 55.74 -8.02
CA ASN A 62 1.51 56.05 -8.19
C ASN A 62 1.15 56.01 -9.67
N ILE A 63 0.25 55.08 -10.03
CA ILE A 63 -0.16 54.87 -11.43
C ILE A 63 -1.57 55.42 -11.63
N THR A 64 -1.67 56.49 -12.43
CA THR A 64 -2.95 57.03 -12.90
C THR A 64 -3.25 56.47 -14.28
N GLN A 65 -4.38 55.76 -14.44
CA GLN A 65 -4.77 55.09 -15.69
C GLN A 65 -5.99 55.78 -16.30
N ILE A 66 -5.91 56.16 -17.58
CA ILE A 66 -6.98 56.87 -18.30
C ILE A 66 -7.15 56.22 -19.71
N SER A 67 -8.39 55.87 -20.04
CA SER A 67 -8.74 55.39 -21.39
C SER A 67 -9.01 56.60 -22.31
N VAL A 68 -8.36 56.62 -23.46
CA VAL A 68 -8.46 57.75 -24.41
C VAL A 68 -9.39 57.49 -25.61
N ALA A 69 -9.76 56.25 -25.84
CA ALA A 69 -10.68 55.85 -26.94
C ALA A 69 -11.88 55.09 -26.36
N THR A 70 -12.57 55.67 -25.38
CA THR A 70 -13.68 55.05 -24.68
C THR A 70 -14.96 55.08 -25.48
N THR A 71 -15.78 54.04 -25.35
CA THR A 71 -17.16 54.00 -25.89
C THR A 71 -18.06 55.09 -25.31
N GLY A 72 -17.78 55.58 -24.10
CA GLY A 72 -18.49 56.68 -23.48
C GLY A 72 -18.05 58.07 -23.98
N LEU A 73 -16.90 58.15 -24.66
CA LEU A 73 -16.34 59.36 -25.28
C LEU A 73 -16.33 59.22 -26.81
N VAL A 74 -16.95 58.22 -27.39
CA VAL A 74 -17.11 58.09 -28.83
C VAL A 74 -17.88 59.29 -29.35
N GLY A 75 -17.16 60.19 -30.10
CA GLY A 75 -17.69 61.46 -30.54
C GLY A 75 -17.38 62.65 -29.64
N ALA A 76 -16.80 62.47 -28.46
CA ALA A 76 -16.22 63.57 -27.70
C ALA A 76 -15.02 64.12 -28.45
N PRO A 77 -14.90 65.45 -28.58
CA PRO A 77 -13.71 66.02 -29.21
C PRO A 77 -12.48 65.59 -28.40
N ASP A 78 -11.40 65.20 -29.08
CA ASP A 78 -10.10 64.90 -28.45
C ASP A 78 -9.70 65.97 -27.43
N GLN A 79 -10.14 67.18 -27.67
CA GLN A 79 -9.93 68.31 -26.78
C GLN A 79 -10.47 68.09 -25.36
N ALA A 80 -11.67 67.53 -25.24
CA ALA A 80 -12.28 67.26 -23.92
C ALA A 80 -11.48 66.22 -23.12
N VAL A 81 -10.91 65.22 -23.81
CA VAL A 81 -10.03 64.20 -23.22
C VAL A 81 -8.73 64.85 -22.74
N VAL A 82 -8.12 65.73 -23.53
CA VAL A 82 -6.91 66.49 -23.15
C VAL A 82 -7.18 67.32 -21.90
N ASP A 83 -8.31 68.08 -21.87
CA ASP A 83 -8.66 68.94 -20.74
C ASP A 83 -8.96 68.14 -19.49
N TYR A 84 -9.58 66.97 -19.62
CA TYR A 84 -9.77 66.02 -18.49
C TYR A 84 -8.44 65.47 -17.95
N ILE A 85 -7.52 65.06 -18.81
CA ILE A 85 -6.19 64.59 -18.37
C ILE A 85 -5.46 65.70 -17.61
N ARG A 86 -5.44 66.91 -18.15
CA ARG A 86 -4.80 68.06 -17.51
C ARG A 86 -5.42 68.40 -16.16
N SER A 87 -6.75 68.43 -16.07
CA SER A 87 -7.46 68.73 -14.82
C SER A 87 -7.20 67.66 -13.74
N SER A 88 -7.01 66.39 -14.15
CA SER A 88 -6.67 65.31 -13.23
C SER A 88 -5.31 65.49 -12.53
N PHE A 89 -4.43 66.34 -13.10
CA PHE A 89 -3.11 66.68 -12.56
C PHE A 89 -2.99 68.14 -12.12
N ALA A 90 -4.09 68.91 -12.06
CA ALA A 90 -4.04 70.34 -11.68
C ALA A 90 -3.46 70.55 -10.26
N ASP A 91 -3.87 69.74 -9.28
CA ASP A 91 -3.46 69.81 -7.91
C ASP A 91 -2.46 68.70 -7.48
N ARG A 92 -1.84 68.03 -8.47
CA ARG A 92 -0.88 66.94 -8.24
C ARG A 92 0.44 67.22 -8.96
N ALA A 93 1.49 66.44 -8.53
CA ALA A 93 2.74 66.45 -9.26
C ALA A 93 2.51 65.96 -10.70
N LYS A 94 3.20 66.59 -11.66
CA LYS A 94 3.20 66.14 -13.06
C LYS A 94 3.71 64.70 -13.16
N PRO A 95 3.28 63.95 -14.16
CA PRO A 95 3.79 62.58 -14.33
C PRO A 95 5.30 62.59 -14.63
N ASP A 96 6.05 61.67 -14.02
CA ASP A 96 7.47 61.42 -14.30
C ASP A 96 7.62 60.62 -15.60
N LEU A 97 6.60 59.84 -15.97
CA LEU A 97 6.56 59.05 -17.17
C LEU A 97 5.12 58.95 -17.70
N ILE A 98 4.93 59.06 -19.03
CA ILE A 98 3.68 58.72 -19.70
C ILE A 98 3.91 57.40 -20.44
N VAL A 99 3.05 56.40 -20.19
CA VAL A 99 3.06 55.11 -20.89
C VAL A 99 1.76 54.98 -21.68
N THR A 100 1.84 54.75 -22.96
CA THR A 100 0.66 54.45 -23.78
C THR A 100 0.52 52.95 -24.02
N ILE A 101 -0.71 52.43 -24.06
CA ILE A 101 -0.97 51.04 -24.35
C ILE A 101 -1.85 50.92 -25.58
N GLY A 102 -1.25 50.43 -26.69
CA GLY A 102 -1.90 50.24 -27.98
C GLY A 102 -1.80 51.44 -28.90
N GLY A 103 -2.12 51.22 -30.20
CA GLY A 103 -1.95 52.18 -31.27
C GLY A 103 -2.72 53.50 -31.11
N PRO A 104 -4.05 53.49 -30.89
CA PRO A 104 -4.85 54.71 -30.72
C PRO A 104 -4.37 55.60 -29.61
N ALA A 105 -4.00 55.07 -28.45
CA ALA A 105 -3.46 55.85 -27.33
C ALA A 105 -2.09 56.43 -27.63
N SER A 106 -1.25 55.70 -28.39
CA SER A 106 0.06 56.16 -28.84
C SER A 106 -0.07 57.34 -29.83
N LEU A 107 -0.96 57.23 -30.78
CA LEU A 107 -1.24 58.33 -31.74
C LEU A 107 -1.82 59.54 -31.03
N PHE A 108 -2.76 59.38 -30.09
CA PHE A 108 -3.33 60.43 -29.30
C PHE A 108 -2.24 61.16 -28.44
N ALA A 109 -1.41 60.43 -27.72
CA ALA A 109 -0.35 60.99 -26.90
C ALA A 109 0.66 61.78 -27.74
N ARG A 110 1.07 61.27 -28.91
CA ARG A 110 1.98 61.98 -29.83
C ARG A 110 1.32 63.25 -30.42
N LYS A 111 0.06 63.16 -30.86
CA LYS A 111 -0.70 64.29 -31.41
C LYS A 111 -0.86 65.46 -30.44
N TYR A 112 -1.14 65.13 -29.18
CA TYR A 112 -1.39 66.16 -28.13
C TYR A 112 -0.23 66.37 -27.17
N ARG A 113 0.97 65.87 -27.51
CA ARG A 113 2.20 65.91 -26.70
C ARG A 113 2.46 67.28 -26.08
N GLN A 114 2.47 68.33 -26.93
CA GLN A 114 2.76 69.71 -26.52
C GLN A 114 1.73 70.29 -25.56
N ARG A 115 0.52 69.77 -25.55
CA ARG A 115 -0.60 70.29 -24.73
C ARG A 115 -0.76 69.52 -23.43
N LEU A 116 -0.28 68.28 -23.39
CA LEU A 116 -0.33 67.45 -22.17
C LEU A 116 0.86 67.75 -21.26
N PHE A 117 1.95 67.08 -21.41
CA PHE A 117 3.17 67.20 -20.62
C PHE A 117 4.40 67.10 -21.54
N PRO A 118 4.82 68.21 -22.16
CA PRO A 118 5.83 68.21 -23.21
C PRO A 118 7.20 67.69 -22.77
N ASP A 119 7.57 67.94 -21.49
CA ASP A 119 8.87 67.58 -20.94
C ASP A 119 8.90 66.16 -20.35
N THR A 120 7.74 65.53 -20.09
CA THR A 120 7.66 64.20 -19.50
C THR A 120 8.05 63.15 -20.56
N PRO A 121 8.91 62.16 -20.22
CA PRO A 121 9.20 61.06 -21.13
C PRO A 121 7.93 60.31 -21.57
N LEU A 122 7.90 59.85 -22.83
CA LEU A 122 6.79 59.11 -23.42
C LEU A 122 7.24 57.73 -23.86
N LEU A 123 6.64 56.70 -23.27
CA LEU A 123 6.86 55.31 -23.62
C LEU A 123 5.65 54.78 -24.41
N LEU A 124 5.84 54.45 -25.67
CA LEU A 124 4.82 53.84 -26.53
C LEU A 124 4.86 52.33 -26.37
N ALA A 125 3.90 51.73 -25.67
CA ALA A 125 3.87 50.31 -25.41
C ALA A 125 2.74 49.59 -26.14
N SER A 126 2.97 48.33 -26.49
CA SER A 126 1.99 47.47 -27.17
C SER A 126 1.44 48.12 -28.46
N VAL A 127 2.28 48.85 -29.14
CA VAL A 127 1.94 49.53 -30.39
C VAL A 127 2.45 48.75 -31.60
N ASP A 128 1.55 48.35 -32.51
CA ASP A 128 1.99 47.71 -33.73
C ASP A 128 2.79 48.69 -34.59
N GLN A 129 3.86 48.24 -35.23
CA GLN A 129 4.74 49.06 -36.04
C GLN A 129 3.97 49.82 -37.12
N ARG A 130 2.86 49.30 -37.66
CA ARG A 130 1.99 49.95 -38.65
C ARG A 130 1.39 51.27 -38.14
N TYR A 131 1.13 51.37 -36.79
CA TYR A 131 0.69 52.63 -36.18
C TYR A 131 1.79 53.68 -36.05
N LEU A 132 3.05 53.25 -35.95
CA LEU A 132 4.19 54.18 -35.83
C LEU A 132 4.57 54.77 -37.19
N GLY A 133 4.34 54.02 -38.27
CA GLY A 133 4.76 54.40 -39.63
C GLY A 133 6.27 54.60 -39.75
N ASP A 134 6.71 55.35 -40.75
CA ASP A 134 8.14 55.63 -41.00
C ASP A 134 8.65 56.83 -40.20
N ALA A 135 7.82 57.45 -39.36
CA ALA A 135 8.22 58.62 -38.58
C ALA A 135 9.15 58.20 -37.41
N PRO A 136 10.33 58.85 -37.27
CA PRO A 136 11.24 58.55 -36.18
C PRO A 136 10.61 58.92 -34.81
N LEU A 137 11.08 58.23 -33.77
CA LEU A 137 10.72 58.58 -32.40
C LEU A 137 11.32 59.94 -32.04
N GLY A 138 10.59 60.74 -31.24
CA GLY A 138 11.06 62.04 -30.76
C GLY A 138 12.21 61.89 -29.76
N GLU A 139 12.91 63.02 -29.47
CA GLU A 139 14.05 63.04 -28.56
C GLU A 139 13.73 62.50 -27.13
N ASN A 140 12.49 62.61 -26.70
CA ASN A 140 12.04 62.17 -25.38
C ASN A 140 10.97 61.07 -25.50
N GLU A 141 11.12 60.17 -26.50
CA GLU A 141 10.23 59.05 -26.75
C GLU A 141 11.01 57.76 -26.83
N SER A 142 10.39 56.69 -26.31
CA SER A 142 10.82 55.30 -26.44
C SER A 142 9.63 54.44 -26.88
N ALA A 143 9.88 53.29 -27.49
CA ALA A 143 8.81 52.39 -27.89
C ALA A 143 9.16 50.93 -27.59
N VAL A 144 8.17 50.22 -27.06
CA VAL A 144 8.13 48.75 -27.03
C VAL A 144 7.07 48.34 -28.05
N ALA A 145 7.52 48.27 -29.29
CA ALA A 145 6.67 47.98 -30.43
C ALA A 145 6.42 46.47 -30.60
N VAL A 146 5.36 46.13 -31.32
CA VAL A 146 5.00 44.75 -31.64
C VAL A 146 4.80 44.57 -33.14
N VAL A 147 4.95 43.35 -33.63
CA VAL A 147 4.55 42.93 -34.97
C VAL A 147 3.48 41.86 -34.83
N ASN A 148 2.23 42.21 -35.09
CA ASN A 148 1.15 41.24 -35.16
C ASN A 148 1.17 40.57 -36.55
N ASP A 149 1.71 39.36 -36.63
CA ASP A 149 1.79 38.57 -37.87
C ASP A 149 0.58 37.63 -38.00
N PHE A 150 -0.53 38.19 -38.44
CA PHE A 150 -1.74 37.41 -38.69
C PHE A 150 -1.62 36.53 -39.96
N SER A 151 -0.71 36.83 -40.86
CA SER A 151 -0.40 35.95 -41.98
C SER A 151 0.17 34.63 -41.54
N ARG A 152 1.07 34.64 -40.56
CA ARG A 152 1.61 33.44 -39.97
C ARG A 152 0.54 32.66 -39.19
N LEU A 153 -0.39 33.35 -38.52
CA LEU A 153 -1.53 32.70 -37.87
C LEU A 153 -2.40 31.95 -38.90
N VAL A 154 -2.63 32.55 -40.09
CA VAL A 154 -3.36 31.89 -41.19
C VAL A 154 -2.58 30.67 -41.70
N GLU A 155 -1.25 30.74 -41.81
CA GLU A 155 -0.41 29.59 -42.16
C GLU A 155 -0.52 28.47 -41.11
N ASP A 156 -0.50 28.80 -39.84
CA ASP A 156 -0.71 27.83 -38.76
C ASP A 156 -2.09 27.17 -38.89
N ILE A 157 -3.14 27.94 -39.16
CA ILE A 157 -4.50 27.40 -39.39
C ILE A 157 -4.49 26.42 -40.56
N LEU A 158 -3.88 26.78 -41.69
CA LEU A 158 -3.79 25.92 -42.87
C LEU A 158 -2.96 24.67 -42.65
N GLN A 159 -2.02 24.68 -41.72
CA GLN A 159 -1.23 23.51 -41.35
C GLN A 159 -2.04 22.55 -40.47
N VAL A 160 -2.71 23.07 -39.46
CA VAL A 160 -3.48 22.22 -38.52
C VAL A 160 -4.82 21.78 -39.10
N LEU A 161 -5.41 22.61 -40.01
CA LEU A 161 -6.67 22.37 -40.69
C LEU A 161 -6.47 22.54 -42.22
N PRO A 162 -5.81 21.61 -42.90
CA PRO A 162 -5.45 21.75 -44.33
C PRO A 162 -6.65 21.84 -45.28
N GLU A 163 -7.83 21.44 -44.81
CA GLU A 163 -9.08 21.50 -45.59
C GLU A 163 -9.80 22.86 -45.49
N THR A 164 -9.24 23.82 -44.73
CA THR A 164 -9.84 25.15 -44.59
C THR A 164 -9.94 25.87 -45.94
N THR A 165 -11.14 26.33 -46.25
CA THR A 165 -11.45 27.12 -47.47
C THR A 165 -11.97 28.51 -47.13
N GLN A 166 -12.38 28.74 -45.87
CA GLN A 166 -12.95 30.01 -45.44
C GLN A 166 -12.41 30.39 -44.05
N VAL A 167 -12.16 31.69 -43.88
CA VAL A 167 -11.80 32.28 -42.58
C VAL A 167 -12.83 33.35 -42.21
N PHE A 168 -13.50 33.18 -41.08
CA PHE A 168 -14.41 34.17 -40.53
C PHE A 168 -13.65 35.02 -39.53
N VAL A 169 -13.39 36.29 -39.90
CA VAL A 169 -12.59 37.23 -39.07
C VAL A 169 -13.53 38.01 -38.17
N VAL A 170 -13.39 37.80 -36.86
CA VAL A 170 -14.19 38.45 -35.82
C VAL A 170 -13.50 39.72 -35.38
N THR A 171 -14.08 40.85 -35.76
CA THR A 171 -13.68 42.19 -35.38
C THR A 171 -14.89 43.08 -35.17
N GLY A 172 -14.77 44.08 -34.28
CA GLY A 172 -15.86 45.03 -34.03
C GLY A 172 -15.86 46.21 -34.99
N SER A 173 -16.95 47.00 -34.95
CA SER A 173 -17.20 48.17 -35.83
C SER A 173 -16.37 49.42 -35.47
N GLY A 174 -15.65 49.41 -34.32
CA GLY A 174 -14.89 50.58 -33.86
C GLY A 174 -13.61 50.87 -34.64
N VAL A 175 -12.93 51.96 -34.30
CA VAL A 175 -11.70 52.46 -34.98
C VAL A 175 -10.60 51.38 -35.09
N ILE A 176 -10.47 50.54 -34.04
CA ILE A 176 -9.49 49.44 -34.00
C ILE A 176 -9.86 48.36 -35.02
N GLY A 177 -11.14 47.98 -35.09
CA GLY A 177 -11.61 46.98 -36.05
C GLY A 177 -11.43 47.44 -37.48
N GLN A 178 -11.80 48.68 -37.81
CA GLN A 178 -11.61 49.29 -39.15
C GLN A 178 -10.14 49.40 -39.54
N PHE A 179 -9.25 49.69 -38.58
CA PHE A 179 -7.81 49.69 -38.84
C PHE A 179 -7.32 48.30 -39.24
N TRP A 180 -7.64 47.31 -38.41
CA TRP A 180 -7.20 45.92 -38.65
C TRP A 180 -7.81 45.35 -39.93
N HIS A 181 -9.07 45.65 -40.26
CA HIS A 181 -9.66 45.21 -41.53
C HIS A 181 -8.82 45.71 -42.73
N ARG A 182 -8.50 47.00 -42.79
CA ARG A 182 -7.71 47.58 -43.90
C ARG A 182 -6.31 46.99 -44.03
N GLU A 183 -5.63 46.83 -42.88
CA GLU A 183 -4.26 46.30 -42.86
C GLU A 183 -4.24 44.81 -43.25
N LEU A 184 -5.13 44.03 -42.66
CA LEU A 184 -5.16 42.58 -42.87
C LEU A 184 -5.76 42.20 -44.25
N GLU A 185 -6.67 42.98 -44.80
CA GLU A 185 -7.15 42.75 -46.16
C GLU A 185 -5.97 42.74 -47.15
N ASN A 186 -4.99 43.62 -46.94
CA ASN A 186 -3.79 43.66 -47.75
C ASN A 186 -2.86 42.44 -47.45
N ASP A 187 -2.64 42.11 -46.20
CA ASP A 187 -1.80 40.99 -45.80
C ASP A 187 -2.38 39.63 -46.27
N PHE A 188 -3.70 39.52 -46.35
CA PHE A 188 -4.39 38.27 -46.70
C PHE A 188 -4.53 38.08 -48.22
N LYS A 189 -4.20 39.07 -49.08
CA LYS A 189 -4.23 38.93 -50.54
C LYS A 189 -3.52 37.69 -51.04
N ARG A 190 -2.40 37.32 -50.44
CA ARG A 190 -1.62 36.13 -50.83
C ARG A 190 -2.36 34.81 -50.64
N PHE A 191 -3.43 34.79 -49.85
CA PHE A 191 -4.23 33.60 -49.57
C PHE A 191 -5.53 33.53 -50.40
N HIS A 192 -5.91 34.57 -51.15
CA HIS A 192 -7.18 34.64 -51.85
C HIS A 192 -7.39 33.54 -52.90
N ASN A 193 -6.31 32.92 -53.39
CA ASN A 193 -6.42 31.77 -54.30
C ASN A 193 -6.93 30.49 -53.62
N ARG A 194 -6.91 30.47 -52.29
CA ARG A 194 -7.23 29.29 -51.46
C ARG A 194 -8.32 29.57 -50.44
N LEU A 195 -8.36 30.79 -49.89
CA LEU A 195 -9.22 31.16 -48.76
C LEU A 195 -10.14 32.31 -49.14
N THR A 196 -11.39 32.24 -48.68
CA THR A 196 -12.33 33.35 -48.64
C THR A 196 -12.35 33.93 -47.22
N PHE A 197 -12.14 35.25 -47.11
CA PHE A 197 -12.22 35.97 -45.84
C PHE A 197 -13.58 36.67 -45.72
N ILE A 198 -14.24 36.48 -44.56
CA ILE A 198 -15.53 37.12 -44.24
C ILE A 198 -15.35 37.88 -42.95
N TRP A 199 -15.76 39.12 -42.91
CA TRP A 199 -15.59 40.02 -41.80
C TRP A 199 -16.90 40.20 -41.02
N SER A 200 -16.81 40.50 -39.72
CA SER A 200 -17.96 40.64 -38.83
C SER A 200 -18.24 42.06 -38.34
N GLU A 201 -17.51 43.07 -38.84
CA GLU A 201 -17.58 44.47 -38.39
C GLU A 201 -18.98 45.10 -38.55
N ASP A 202 -19.75 44.67 -39.53
CA ASP A 202 -21.11 45.14 -39.79
C ASP A 202 -22.20 44.36 -39.04
N LEU A 203 -21.80 43.42 -38.19
CA LEU A 203 -22.73 42.54 -37.43
C LEU A 203 -23.01 43.07 -36.04
N THR A 204 -24.25 42.96 -35.60
CA THR A 204 -24.60 43.03 -34.19
C THR A 204 -24.07 41.78 -33.47
N PHE A 205 -23.90 41.83 -32.16
CA PHE A 205 -23.42 40.69 -31.35
C PHE A 205 -24.31 39.46 -31.54
N GLN A 206 -25.62 39.63 -31.58
CA GLN A 206 -26.54 38.51 -31.81
C GLN A 206 -26.40 37.89 -33.21
N GLU A 207 -26.16 38.72 -34.23
CA GLU A 207 -25.91 38.25 -35.59
C GLU A 207 -24.57 37.53 -35.70
N LEU A 208 -23.54 38.02 -35.01
CA LEU A 208 -22.24 37.37 -34.90
C LEU A 208 -22.40 35.93 -34.35
N LEU A 209 -23.11 35.78 -33.24
CA LEU A 209 -23.32 34.46 -32.64
C LEU A 209 -24.13 33.52 -33.54
N ARG A 210 -25.24 34.03 -34.17
CA ARG A 210 -26.04 33.24 -35.12
C ARG A 210 -25.23 32.80 -36.33
N ARG A 211 -24.40 33.68 -36.87
CA ARG A 211 -23.57 33.37 -38.02
C ARG A 211 -22.47 32.37 -37.64
N SER A 212 -21.82 32.55 -36.51
CA SER A 212 -20.80 31.63 -35.99
C SER A 212 -21.32 30.20 -35.74
N ALA A 213 -22.61 30.06 -35.42
CA ALA A 213 -23.27 28.76 -35.23
C ALA A 213 -23.61 28.03 -36.55
N SER A 214 -23.58 28.74 -37.69
CA SER A 214 -24.02 28.23 -38.99
C SER A 214 -22.99 28.42 -40.10
N LEU A 215 -21.70 28.47 -39.73
CA LEU A 215 -20.61 28.57 -40.69
C LEU A 215 -20.51 27.32 -41.56
N PRO A 216 -20.14 27.45 -42.85
CA PRO A 216 -19.89 26.31 -43.74
C PRO A 216 -18.82 25.37 -43.17
N LYS A 217 -18.84 24.12 -43.63
CA LYS A 217 -17.73 23.18 -43.32
C LYS A 217 -16.41 23.77 -43.83
N HIS A 218 -15.31 23.39 -43.16
CA HIS A 218 -13.96 23.88 -43.52
C HIS A 218 -13.77 25.40 -43.32
N THR A 219 -14.49 25.96 -42.34
CA THR A 219 -14.29 27.35 -41.89
C THR A 219 -13.45 27.34 -40.59
N ALA A 220 -12.54 28.30 -40.46
CA ALA A 220 -11.87 28.67 -39.22
C ALA A 220 -12.30 30.08 -38.81
N ILE A 221 -12.38 30.35 -37.51
CA ILE A 221 -12.67 31.67 -36.95
C ILE A 221 -11.36 32.29 -36.48
N VAL A 222 -11.07 33.55 -36.86
CA VAL A 222 -9.96 34.33 -36.32
C VAL A 222 -10.51 35.45 -35.47
N TYR A 223 -10.25 35.45 -34.20
CA TYR A 223 -10.65 36.50 -33.27
C TYR A 223 -9.55 37.55 -33.15
N LEU A 224 -9.88 38.81 -33.52
CA LEU A 224 -8.99 39.95 -33.34
C LEU A 224 -9.35 40.74 -32.07
N ALA A 225 -10.55 41.33 -32.04
CA ALA A 225 -11.14 42.06 -30.93
C ALA A 225 -12.59 42.41 -31.30
N PHE A 226 -13.50 42.31 -30.36
CA PHE A 226 -14.92 42.66 -30.56
C PHE A 226 -15.43 43.51 -29.39
N SER A 227 -14.89 44.71 -29.23
CA SER A 227 -15.27 45.63 -28.14
C SER A 227 -16.56 46.38 -28.40
N THR A 228 -16.95 46.56 -29.70
CA THR A 228 -18.14 47.32 -30.09
C THR A 228 -18.79 46.67 -31.31
N ASP A 229 -20.09 46.47 -31.27
CA ASP A 229 -20.86 45.91 -32.38
C ASP A 229 -21.37 47.01 -33.35
N ALA A 230 -22.03 46.61 -34.44
CA ALA A 230 -22.55 47.53 -35.47
C ALA A 230 -23.61 48.52 -34.94
N GLN A 231 -24.23 48.27 -33.79
CA GLN A 231 -25.20 49.17 -33.14
C GLN A 231 -24.56 50.04 -32.05
N GLY A 232 -23.24 49.94 -31.86
CA GLY A 232 -22.52 50.68 -30.82
C GLY A 232 -22.62 50.01 -29.41
N GLY A 233 -23.13 48.80 -29.32
CA GLY A 233 -23.13 48.01 -28.08
C GLY A 233 -21.70 47.63 -27.66
N ALA A 234 -21.37 47.84 -26.40
CA ALA A 234 -20.04 47.53 -25.85
C ALA A 234 -19.99 46.13 -25.19
N TYR A 235 -18.95 45.37 -25.47
CA TYR A 235 -18.78 44.00 -25.02
C TYR A 235 -17.36 43.77 -24.50
N ALA A 236 -17.27 43.00 -23.41
CA ALA A 236 -15.98 42.51 -22.90
C ALA A 236 -15.58 41.23 -23.67
N ASP A 237 -14.28 41.09 -23.98
CA ASP A 237 -13.72 39.93 -24.68
C ASP A 237 -14.08 38.59 -24.02
N GLU A 238 -14.07 38.53 -22.69
CA GLU A 238 -14.40 37.31 -21.95
C GLU A 238 -15.81 36.81 -22.29
N ARG A 239 -16.79 37.70 -22.36
CA ARG A 239 -18.17 37.38 -22.69
C ARG A 239 -18.27 36.94 -24.15
N VAL A 240 -17.67 37.71 -25.06
CA VAL A 240 -17.72 37.41 -26.50
C VAL A 240 -17.11 36.04 -26.79
N LEU A 241 -15.95 35.75 -26.18
CA LEU A 241 -15.25 34.48 -26.38
C LEU A 241 -16.01 33.31 -25.76
N ALA A 242 -16.59 33.49 -24.56
CA ALA A 242 -17.40 32.46 -23.92
C ALA A 242 -18.65 32.10 -24.74
N ASP A 243 -19.37 33.12 -25.26
CA ASP A 243 -20.55 32.91 -26.07
C ASP A 243 -20.19 32.31 -27.44
N LEU A 244 -19.08 32.73 -28.06
CA LEU A 244 -18.54 32.10 -29.28
C LEU A 244 -18.12 30.66 -29.05
N GLN A 245 -17.41 30.36 -27.96
CA GLN A 245 -17.03 29.00 -27.63
C GLN A 245 -18.25 28.08 -27.48
N ALA A 246 -19.34 28.59 -26.88
CA ALA A 246 -20.55 27.83 -26.66
C ALA A 246 -21.36 27.59 -27.96
N THR A 247 -21.33 28.54 -28.89
CA THR A 247 -22.24 28.54 -30.04
C THR A 247 -21.58 28.20 -31.38
N ALA A 248 -20.29 28.55 -31.57
CA ALA A 248 -19.61 28.38 -32.85
C ALA A 248 -19.46 26.91 -33.27
N ASN A 249 -19.70 26.66 -34.56
CA ASN A 249 -19.53 25.36 -35.21
C ASN A 249 -18.18 25.21 -35.94
N ALA A 250 -17.25 26.13 -35.69
CA ALA A 250 -15.92 26.17 -36.30
C ALA A 250 -14.84 26.49 -35.22
N PRO A 251 -13.59 26.01 -35.38
CA PRO A 251 -12.51 26.25 -34.43
C PRO A 251 -12.08 27.72 -34.43
N LEU A 252 -11.80 28.25 -33.22
CA LEU A 252 -11.47 29.62 -32.93
C LEU A 252 -9.96 29.80 -32.76
N PHE A 253 -9.34 30.73 -33.45
CA PHE A 253 -7.93 31.07 -33.39
C PHE A 253 -7.74 32.56 -33.02
N ALA A 254 -6.59 32.90 -32.41
CA ALA A 254 -6.26 34.29 -32.08
C ALA A 254 -4.75 34.52 -32.07
N GLY A 255 -4.30 35.77 -32.32
CA GLY A 255 -2.89 36.12 -32.40
C GLY A 255 -2.25 36.59 -31.07
N GLN A 256 -2.96 36.57 -29.95
CA GLN A 256 -2.46 37.07 -28.68
C GLN A 256 -2.65 36.04 -27.54
N SER A 257 -1.63 35.88 -26.72
CA SER A 257 -1.59 34.84 -25.67
C SER A 257 -2.63 35.04 -24.57
N ALA A 258 -3.17 36.24 -24.40
CA ALA A 258 -4.22 36.52 -23.42
C ALA A 258 -5.52 35.73 -23.70
N PHE A 259 -5.77 35.37 -24.94
CA PHE A 259 -6.94 34.62 -25.36
C PHE A 259 -6.80 33.09 -25.19
N LEU A 260 -5.59 32.62 -24.93
CA LEU A 260 -5.38 31.16 -24.75
C LEU A 260 -6.06 30.65 -23.46
N GLY A 261 -6.85 29.61 -23.58
CA GLY A 261 -7.62 29.08 -22.47
C GLY A 261 -9.09 29.50 -22.41
N THR A 262 -9.52 30.45 -23.30
CA THR A 262 -10.89 30.95 -23.42
C THR A 262 -11.69 30.32 -24.57
N GLY A 263 -11.30 29.13 -25.03
CA GLY A 263 -11.93 28.45 -26.18
C GLY A 263 -11.17 28.62 -27.47
N VAL A 264 -10.04 29.32 -27.46
CA VAL A 264 -9.15 29.50 -28.61
C VAL A 264 -8.26 28.29 -28.79
N VAL A 265 -8.18 27.74 -29.99
CA VAL A 265 -7.33 26.59 -30.34
C VAL A 265 -5.85 26.93 -30.18
N GLY A 266 -5.42 28.11 -30.66
CA GLY A 266 -4.03 28.51 -30.56
C GLY A 266 -3.47 29.09 -31.87
N GLY A 267 -2.16 29.04 -32.02
CA GLY A 267 -1.36 29.49 -33.13
C GLY A 267 -0.13 30.28 -32.73
N SER A 268 0.52 30.95 -33.66
CA SER A 268 1.61 31.89 -33.41
C SER A 268 1.05 33.14 -32.73
N MET A 269 1.36 33.29 -31.44
CA MET A 269 0.77 34.33 -30.58
C MET A 269 1.81 35.30 -30.05
N LEU A 270 1.46 36.58 -29.99
CA LEU A 270 2.22 37.58 -29.23
C LEU A 270 2.07 37.32 -27.72
N SER A 271 3.19 37.23 -27.02
CA SER A 271 3.20 37.04 -25.57
C SER A 271 2.91 38.37 -24.86
N ILE A 272 1.74 38.48 -24.24
CA ILE A 272 1.38 39.69 -23.48
C ILE A 272 2.22 39.79 -22.19
N ASP A 273 2.59 38.67 -21.60
CA ASP A 273 3.40 38.63 -20.39
C ASP A 273 4.84 39.14 -20.64
N ASP A 274 5.46 38.73 -21.77
CA ASP A 274 6.79 39.22 -22.12
C ASP A 274 6.77 40.70 -22.56
N LEU A 275 5.71 41.07 -23.23
CA LEU A 275 5.50 42.45 -23.68
C LEU A 275 5.35 43.41 -22.46
N SER A 276 4.54 43.06 -21.47
CA SER A 276 4.37 43.85 -20.25
C SER A 276 5.67 43.95 -19.44
N ARG A 277 6.42 42.84 -19.32
CA ARG A 277 7.72 42.80 -18.63
C ARG A 277 8.74 43.71 -19.33
N SER A 278 8.91 43.59 -20.64
CA SER A 278 9.82 44.44 -21.40
C SER A 278 9.44 45.93 -21.28
N THR A 279 8.14 46.23 -21.24
CA THR A 279 7.67 47.59 -21.04
C THR A 279 8.01 48.13 -19.66
N ALA A 280 7.86 47.29 -18.61
CA ALA A 280 8.23 47.62 -17.24
C ALA A 280 9.75 47.88 -17.10
N GLU A 281 10.57 47.03 -17.71
CA GLU A 281 12.03 47.17 -17.75
C GLU A 281 12.45 48.51 -18.38
N VAL A 282 11.85 48.90 -19.53
CA VAL A 282 12.10 50.19 -20.19
C VAL A 282 11.62 51.35 -19.29
N ALA A 283 10.44 51.24 -18.70
CA ALA A 283 9.88 52.25 -17.83
C ALA A 283 10.78 52.48 -16.58
N ILE A 284 11.30 51.39 -15.97
CA ILE A 284 12.23 51.46 -14.82
C ILE A 284 13.51 52.18 -15.22
N GLN A 285 14.10 51.88 -16.39
CA GLN A 285 15.32 52.56 -16.84
C GLN A 285 15.07 54.08 -17.00
N ILE A 286 13.94 54.48 -17.62
CA ILE A 286 13.57 55.87 -17.81
C ILE A 286 13.33 56.59 -16.46
N LEU A 287 12.60 55.95 -15.53
CA LEU A 287 12.31 56.50 -14.20
C LEU A 287 13.57 56.61 -13.34
N ASN A 288 14.59 55.78 -13.59
CA ASN A 288 15.91 55.86 -12.98
C ASN A 288 16.83 56.88 -13.64
N GLY A 289 16.35 57.65 -14.63
CA GLY A 289 17.06 58.79 -15.23
C GLY A 289 17.71 58.49 -16.59
N ALA A 290 17.49 57.33 -17.18
CA ALA A 290 17.95 57.09 -18.56
C ALA A 290 17.13 57.95 -19.55
N PRO A 291 17.75 58.67 -20.51
CA PRO A 291 17.00 59.38 -21.56
C PRO A 291 16.16 58.39 -22.37
N ALA A 292 14.87 58.71 -22.58
CA ALA A 292 13.95 57.80 -23.27
C ALA A 292 14.43 57.42 -24.66
N SER A 293 15.03 58.35 -25.42
CA SER A 293 15.59 58.10 -26.74
C SER A 293 16.75 57.10 -26.80
N THR A 294 17.43 56.87 -25.67
CA THR A 294 18.57 55.92 -25.59
C THR A 294 18.13 54.50 -25.26
N VAL A 295 16.92 54.32 -24.68
CA VAL A 295 16.38 53.03 -24.35
C VAL A 295 15.58 52.49 -25.51
N GLN A 296 16.24 51.71 -26.36
CA GLN A 296 15.62 51.11 -27.53
C GLN A 296 15.57 49.60 -27.38
N VAL A 297 14.43 49.01 -27.66
CA VAL A 297 14.24 47.56 -27.71
C VAL A 297 13.70 47.14 -29.08
N PRO A 298 14.11 45.98 -29.59
CA PRO A 298 13.59 45.49 -30.85
C PRO A 298 12.10 45.20 -30.73
N PRO A 299 11.32 45.35 -31.83
CA PRO A 299 9.92 45.00 -31.82
C PRO A 299 9.71 43.53 -31.43
N GLN A 300 8.71 43.28 -30.62
CA GLN A 300 8.38 41.93 -30.22
C GLN A 300 7.60 41.20 -31.32
N LEU A 301 8.04 40.01 -31.63
CA LEU A 301 7.44 39.09 -32.61
C LEU A 301 6.58 38.03 -31.92
N PRO A 302 5.62 37.42 -32.62
CA PRO A 302 4.93 36.25 -32.12
C PRO A 302 5.92 35.14 -31.72
N GLY A 303 5.68 34.55 -30.59
CA GLY A 303 6.46 33.42 -30.08
C GLY A 303 6.20 32.12 -30.84
N PRO A 304 6.76 31.00 -30.38
CA PRO A 304 6.45 29.69 -30.92
C PRO A 304 4.95 29.39 -30.86
N PRO A 305 4.39 28.71 -31.88
CA PRO A 305 2.97 28.40 -31.92
C PRO A 305 2.53 27.70 -30.66
N THR A 306 1.50 28.20 -30.00
CA THR A 306 1.02 27.68 -28.74
C THR A 306 -0.44 27.26 -28.83
N PHE A 307 -0.77 26.05 -28.43
CA PHE A 307 -2.09 25.45 -28.61
C PHE A 307 -2.70 24.97 -27.28
N ASP A 308 -4.05 25.09 -27.19
CA ASP A 308 -4.82 24.52 -26.09
C ASP A 308 -5.21 23.08 -26.41
N TRP A 309 -4.70 22.14 -25.63
CA TRP A 309 -4.98 20.71 -25.82
C TRP A 309 -6.47 20.35 -25.76
N ARG A 310 -7.24 21.07 -24.95
CA ARG A 310 -8.68 20.82 -24.81
C ARG A 310 -9.41 21.13 -26.10
N GLU A 311 -9.06 22.25 -26.75
CA GLU A 311 -9.64 22.66 -28.00
C GLU A 311 -9.11 21.85 -29.20
N LEU A 312 -7.82 21.44 -29.19
CA LEU A 312 -7.32 20.47 -30.18
C LEU A 312 -8.15 19.18 -30.15
N ARG A 313 -8.45 18.67 -28.97
CA ARG A 313 -9.30 17.48 -28.83
C ARG A 313 -10.76 17.73 -29.25
N ARG A 314 -11.31 18.85 -28.87
CA ARG A 314 -12.69 19.24 -29.21
C ARG A 314 -12.90 19.24 -30.75
N TRP A 315 -11.93 19.77 -31.47
CA TRP A 315 -11.98 19.91 -32.93
C TRP A 315 -11.31 18.75 -33.69
N ASN A 316 -10.91 17.67 -32.99
CA ASN A 316 -10.22 16.50 -33.56
C ASN A 316 -8.96 16.86 -34.37
N ILE A 317 -8.18 17.86 -33.92
CA ILE A 317 -6.92 18.26 -34.51
C ILE A 317 -5.80 17.38 -33.90
N PRO A 318 -5.16 16.50 -34.70
CA PRO A 318 -4.08 15.65 -34.19
C PRO A 318 -2.81 16.47 -33.95
N GLU A 319 -2.11 16.19 -32.86
CA GLU A 319 -0.85 16.89 -32.52
C GLU A 319 0.24 16.73 -33.61
N SER A 320 0.20 15.67 -34.41
CA SER A 320 1.11 15.48 -35.55
C SER A 320 1.00 16.52 -36.66
N ARG A 321 -0.08 17.32 -36.70
CA ARG A 321 -0.26 18.41 -37.65
C ARG A 321 0.24 19.76 -37.13
N LEU A 322 0.61 19.83 -35.86
CA LEU A 322 1.10 21.07 -35.26
C LEU A 322 2.43 21.50 -35.92
N PRO A 323 2.67 22.80 -36.07
CA PRO A 323 3.96 23.32 -36.53
C PRO A 323 5.11 22.83 -35.63
N SER A 324 6.30 22.68 -36.21
CA SER A 324 7.49 22.29 -35.44
C SER A 324 7.80 23.30 -34.34
N GLY A 325 8.16 22.82 -33.16
CA GLY A 325 8.42 23.68 -32.00
C GLY A 325 7.16 24.19 -31.28
N SER A 326 5.97 23.69 -31.63
CA SER A 326 4.73 24.06 -30.96
C SER A 326 4.71 23.69 -29.50
N ILE A 327 4.13 24.56 -28.67
CA ILE A 327 3.89 24.36 -27.26
C ILE A 327 2.42 23.97 -27.05
N VAL A 328 2.15 22.85 -26.36
CA VAL A 328 0.78 22.44 -26.05
C VAL A 328 0.52 22.65 -24.57
N ARG A 329 -0.43 23.56 -24.25
CA ARG A 329 -0.85 23.89 -22.88
C ARG A 329 -2.17 23.21 -22.50
N TYR A 330 -2.55 23.28 -21.24
CA TYR A 330 -3.81 22.77 -20.67
C TYR A 330 -4.05 21.28 -20.90
N ARG A 331 -3.00 20.48 -21.03
CA ARG A 331 -3.14 19.03 -20.98
C ARG A 331 -3.63 18.64 -19.60
N GLY A 332 -4.73 17.92 -19.55
CA GLY A 332 -5.21 17.32 -18.32
C GLY A 332 -4.13 16.42 -17.68
N PRO A 333 -4.13 16.25 -16.36
CA PRO A 333 -3.20 15.35 -15.69
C PRO A 333 -3.38 13.96 -16.30
N SER A 334 -2.37 13.48 -17.01
CA SER A 334 -2.34 12.10 -17.47
C SER A 334 -1.96 11.23 -16.27
N LEU A 335 -2.93 10.50 -15.71
CA LEU A 335 -2.69 9.54 -14.64
C LEU A 335 -1.47 8.65 -14.95
N TRP A 336 -1.29 8.29 -16.21
CA TRP A 336 -0.13 7.51 -16.64
C TRP A 336 1.20 8.28 -16.58
N ARG A 337 1.23 9.57 -16.93
CA ARG A 337 2.46 10.37 -16.82
C ARG A 337 2.84 10.68 -15.38
N GLU A 338 1.84 10.97 -14.57
CA GLU A 338 2.01 11.38 -13.18
C GLU A 338 2.32 10.17 -12.27
N TYR A 339 1.63 9.04 -12.52
CA TYR A 339 1.73 7.86 -11.67
C TYR A 339 2.45 6.66 -12.31
N ARG A 340 3.12 6.83 -13.48
CA ARG A 340 3.84 5.72 -14.14
C ARG A 340 4.88 5.06 -13.22
N GLY A 341 5.61 5.87 -12.43
CA GLY A 341 6.58 5.36 -11.47
C GLY A 341 5.93 4.51 -10.39
N THR A 342 4.87 5.04 -9.77
CA THR A 342 4.09 4.32 -8.75
C THR A 342 3.37 3.11 -9.33
N ALA A 343 2.85 3.17 -10.55
CA ALA A 343 2.22 2.03 -11.22
C ALA A 343 3.22 0.92 -11.53
N ILE A 344 4.43 1.26 -12.00
CA ILE A 344 5.50 0.29 -12.27
C ILE A 344 6.01 -0.34 -10.96
N THR A 345 6.20 0.45 -9.90
CA THR A 345 6.62 -0.07 -8.58
C THR A 345 5.55 -0.95 -7.96
N ALA A 346 4.27 -0.57 -8.05
CA ALA A 346 3.15 -1.40 -7.58
C ALA A 346 3.05 -2.72 -8.36
N ALA A 347 3.18 -2.67 -9.70
CA ALA A 347 3.19 -3.87 -10.52
C ALA A 347 4.39 -4.78 -10.18
N GLY A 348 5.59 -4.20 -9.98
CA GLY A 348 6.78 -4.94 -9.54
C GLY A 348 6.57 -5.60 -8.16
N ALA A 349 5.99 -4.88 -7.21
CA ALA A 349 5.67 -5.42 -5.88
C ALA A 349 4.67 -6.59 -5.96
N LEU A 350 3.64 -6.48 -6.80
CA LEU A 350 2.67 -7.57 -7.03
C LEU A 350 3.33 -8.81 -7.66
N VAL A 351 4.26 -8.63 -8.59
CA VAL A 351 5.01 -9.75 -9.19
C VAL A 351 5.88 -10.44 -8.12
N ILE A 352 6.61 -9.67 -7.32
CA ILE A 352 7.45 -10.21 -6.23
C ILE A 352 6.57 -10.95 -5.22
N GLN A 353 5.45 -10.37 -4.81
CA GLN A 353 4.50 -11.01 -3.89
C GLN A 353 3.93 -12.32 -4.46
N SER A 354 3.59 -12.33 -5.76
CA SER A 354 3.10 -13.53 -6.43
C SER A 354 4.16 -14.64 -6.47
N LEU A 355 5.41 -14.29 -6.78
CA LEU A 355 6.54 -15.23 -6.76
C LEU A 355 6.80 -15.78 -5.35
N LEU A 356 6.71 -14.94 -4.33
CA LEU A 356 6.85 -15.36 -2.93
C LEU A 356 5.74 -16.33 -2.53
N ILE A 357 4.49 -16.06 -2.90
CA ILE A 357 3.36 -16.95 -2.65
C ILE A 357 3.58 -18.31 -3.33
N VAL A 358 4.00 -18.32 -4.59
CA VAL A 358 4.29 -19.56 -5.32
C VAL A 358 5.42 -20.36 -4.65
N ALA A 359 6.51 -19.68 -4.24
CA ALA A 359 7.61 -20.31 -3.52
C ALA A 359 7.18 -20.92 -2.19
N LEU A 360 6.37 -20.19 -1.39
CA LEU A 360 5.83 -20.68 -0.13
C LEU A 360 4.88 -21.87 -0.32
N LEU A 361 4.04 -21.85 -1.33
CA LEU A 361 3.17 -22.96 -1.67
C LEU A 361 3.97 -24.19 -2.10
N HIS A 362 5.03 -24.00 -2.88
CA HIS A 362 5.93 -25.08 -3.28
C HIS A 362 6.63 -25.70 -2.06
N GLN A 363 7.23 -24.88 -1.20
CA GLN A 363 7.88 -25.33 0.04
C GLN A 363 6.90 -26.06 0.98
N ARG A 364 5.66 -25.57 1.09
CA ARG A 364 4.62 -26.24 1.89
C ARG A 364 4.28 -27.62 1.35
N ARG A 365 4.17 -27.77 0.02
CA ARG A 365 3.92 -29.06 -0.64
C ARG A 365 5.06 -30.04 -0.43
N GLU A 366 6.30 -29.60 -0.51
CA GLU A 366 7.47 -30.44 -0.25
C GLU A 366 7.51 -30.93 1.21
N ARG A 367 7.26 -30.03 2.17
CA ARG A 367 7.16 -30.44 3.59
C ARG A 367 6.07 -31.46 3.83
N GLN A 368 4.88 -31.28 3.25
CA GLN A 368 3.79 -32.22 3.39
C GLN A 368 4.13 -33.60 2.78
N ARG A 369 4.83 -33.64 1.67
CA ARG A 369 5.30 -34.89 1.05
C ARG A 369 6.31 -35.60 1.97
N ALA A 370 7.30 -34.88 2.46
CA ALA A 370 8.31 -35.42 3.37
C ALA A 370 7.69 -35.95 4.68
N GLU A 371 6.69 -35.26 5.26
CA GLU A 371 5.96 -35.73 6.44
C GLU A 371 5.17 -37.02 6.16
N LEU A 372 4.49 -37.12 5.00
CA LEU A 372 3.76 -38.32 4.62
C LEU A 372 4.71 -39.51 4.38
N GLU A 373 5.85 -39.30 3.73
CA GLU A 373 6.89 -40.32 3.58
C GLU A 373 7.46 -40.78 4.93
N SER A 374 7.77 -39.84 5.80
CA SER A 374 8.26 -40.15 7.17
C SER A 374 7.25 -40.99 7.94
N ARG A 375 5.97 -40.63 7.93
CA ARG A 375 4.90 -41.41 8.58
C ARG A 375 4.78 -42.82 7.98
N ARG A 376 4.89 -42.93 6.65
CA ARG A 376 4.85 -44.22 5.97
C ARG A 376 6.04 -45.12 6.33
N ASN A 377 7.23 -44.53 6.40
CA ASN A 377 8.43 -45.27 6.78
C ASN A 377 8.38 -45.71 8.26
N LEU A 378 7.88 -44.87 9.16
CA LEU A 378 7.65 -45.25 10.58
C LEU A 378 6.64 -46.38 10.68
N ALA A 379 5.55 -46.37 9.92
CA ALA A 379 4.56 -47.43 9.93
C ALA A 379 5.15 -48.76 9.40
N LEU A 380 5.93 -48.71 8.34
CA LEU A 380 6.63 -49.89 7.79
C LEU A 380 7.66 -50.46 8.79
N ALA A 381 8.44 -49.60 9.45
CA ALA A 381 9.39 -50.02 10.48
C ALA A 381 8.70 -50.65 11.69
N ALA A 382 7.57 -50.09 12.14
CA ALA A 382 6.77 -50.66 13.19
C ALA A 382 6.19 -52.03 12.85
N ASP A 383 5.73 -52.21 11.58
CA ASP A 383 5.23 -53.50 11.11
C ASP A 383 6.34 -54.56 10.97
N ALA A 384 7.52 -54.14 10.47
CA ALA A 384 8.69 -55.02 10.40
C ALA A 384 9.18 -55.45 11.80
N SER A 385 9.23 -54.51 12.76
CA SER A 385 9.57 -54.82 14.17
C SER A 385 8.56 -55.77 14.79
N ARG A 386 7.26 -55.59 14.51
CA ARG A 386 6.19 -56.49 14.99
C ARG A 386 6.34 -57.91 14.41
N ARG A 387 6.65 -58.05 13.14
CA ARG A 387 6.91 -59.37 12.51
C ARG A 387 8.14 -60.02 13.07
N ALA A 388 9.23 -59.32 13.31
CA ALA A 388 10.43 -59.85 13.91
C ALA A 388 10.17 -60.37 15.35
N THR A 389 9.42 -59.61 16.16
CA THR A 389 9.00 -60.02 17.49
C THR A 389 8.10 -61.26 17.45
N MET A 390 7.16 -61.35 16.51
CA MET A 390 6.33 -62.53 16.31
C MET A 390 7.16 -63.76 15.94
N SER A 391 8.13 -63.63 15.05
CA SER A 391 8.99 -64.73 14.65
C SER A 391 9.80 -65.28 15.84
N ALA A 392 10.36 -64.41 16.64
CA ALA A 392 11.11 -64.78 17.85
C ALA A 392 10.20 -65.46 18.91
N LEU A 393 8.97 -64.96 19.07
CA LEU A 393 8.00 -65.51 19.99
C LEU A 393 7.49 -66.91 19.56
N THR A 394 7.34 -67.16 18.26
CA THR A 394 6.84 -68.43 17.76
C THR A 394 7.71 -69.63 18.22
N SER A 395 9.03 -69.45 18.22
CA SER A 395 9.95 -70.47 18.68
C SER A 395 9.85 -70.75 20.19
N SER A 396 9.70 -69.68 20.98
CA SER A 396 9.56 -69.78 22.45
C SER A 396 8.21 -70.39 22.85
N ILE A 397 7.11 -69.98 22.20
CA ILE A 397 5.77 -70.54 22.45
C ILE A 397 5.74 -72.04 22.16
N ALA A 398 6.35 -72.45 21.03
CA ALA A 398 6.41 -73.87 20.64
C ALA A 398 7.16 -74.69 21.74
N HIS A 399 8.24 -74.17 22.27
CA HIS A 399 9.01 -74.80 23.32
C HIS A 399 8.23 -74.88 24.64
N GLU A 400 7.62 -73.78 25.08
CA GLU A 400 6.84 -73.70 26.32
C GLU A 400 5.56 -74.56 26.29
N LEU A 401 4.92 -74.71 25.14
CA LEU A 401 3.77 -75.61 24.97
C LEU A 401 4.17 -77.09 24.88
N SER A 402 5.31 -77.38 24.27
CA SER A 402 5.79 -78.78 24.15
C SER A 402 6.10 -79.41 25.54
N GLN A 403 6.52 -78.59 26.55
CA GLN A 403 6.83 -79.07 27.86
C GLN A 403 5.62 -79.67 28.61
N PRO A 404 4.49 -78.89 28.83
CA PRO A 404 3.32 -79.47 29.52
C PRO A 404 2.64 -80.59 28.73
N LEU A 405 2.64 -80.43 27.35
CA LEU A 405 2.09 -81.49 26.50
C LEU A 405 2.89 -82.80 26.63
N SER A 406 4.22 -82.74 26.64
CA SER A 406 5.07 -83.93 26.84
C SER A 406 4.84 -84.54 28.19
N ALA A 407 4.73 -83.72 29.24
CA ALA A 407 4.43 -84.18 30.60
C ALA A 407 3.08 -84.92 30.69
N MET A 408 2.03 -84.33 30.04
CA MET A 408 0.72 -85.01 29.95
C MET A 408 0.79 -86.31 29.19
N MET A 409 1.55 -86.35 28.06
CA MET A 409 1.74 -87.60 27.33
C MET A 409 2.46 -88.68 28.14
N TYR A 410 3.51 -88.31 28.87
CA TYR A 410 4.21 -89.26 29.70
C TYR A 410 3.32 -89.77 30.86
N ASN A 411 2.54 -88.90 31.48
CA ASN A 411 1.60 -89.26 32.52
C ASN A 411 0.45 -90.15 31.98
N ALA A 412 -0.08 -89.85 30.81
CA ALA A 412 -1.08 -90.67 30.15
C ALA A 412 -0.55 -92.04 29.75
N HIS A 413 0.72 -92.10 29.31
CA HIS A 413 1.36 -93.37 28.96
C HIS A 413 1.63 -94.21 30.27
N ALA A 414 2.04 -93.59 31.36
CA ALA A 414 2.19 -94.23 32.65
C ALA A 414 0.86 -94.82 33.14
N LEU A 415 -0.24 -94.06 33.04
CA LEU A 415 -1.60 -94.53 33.30
C LEU A 415 -1.96 -95.76 32.47
N GLN A 416 -1.67 -95.73 31.21
CA GLN A 416 -1.96 -96.81 30.25
C GLN A 416 -1.20 -98.11 30.71
N LEU A 417 0.06 -97.96 31.06
CA LEU A 417 0.86 -99.11 31.61
C LEU A 417 0.33 -99.67 32.92
N MET A 418 -0.09 -98.80 33.81
CA MET A 418 -0.66 -99.20 35.09
C MET A 418 -2.01 -99.92 34.97
N VAL A 419 -2.89 -99.45 34.09
CA VAL A 419 -4.18 -100.08 33.80
C VAL A 419 -3.99 -101.48 33.18
N THR A 420 -2.99 -101.66 32.31
CA THR A 420 -2.67 -102.92 31.71
C THR A 420 -2.00 -103.92 32.64
N ALA A 421 -1.40 -103.49 33.77
CA ALA A 421 -0.68 -104.35 34.72
C ALA A 421 -1.54 -104.96 35.89
N ASN A 422 -2.85 -104.80 35.88
CA ASN A 422 -3.84 -105.41 36.83
C ASN A 422 -3.48 -105.25 38.32
N GLY A 423 -2.82 -104.18 38.79
CA GLY A 423 -2.44 -103.97 40.16
C GLY A 423 -3.37 -102.95 40.88
N ALA A 424 -3.54 -103.05 42.16
CA ALA A 424 -4.30 -102.10 42.98
C ALA A 424 -3.46 -100.85 43.25
N TYR A 425 -3.58 -99.80 42.37
CA TYR A 425 -2.81 -98.57 42.49
C TYR A 425 -3.74 -97.33 42.62
N SER A 426 -4.76 -97.37 43.49
CA SER A 426 -5.81 -96.34 43.57
C SER A 426 -5.26 -94.95 43.88
N ASP A 427 -4.31 -94.78 44.80
CA ASP A 427 -3.81 -93.46 45.23
C ASP A 427 -2.89 -92.83 44.13
N THR A 428 -2.03 -93.59 43.51
CA THR A 428 -1.11 -93.17 42.44
C THR A 428 -1.86 -92.79 41.19
N LEU A 429 -3.01 -93.39 40.91
CA LEU A 429 -3.86 -93.08 39.76
C LEU A 429 -4.50 -91.68 39.88
N GLY A 430 -4.91 -91.31 41.11
CA GLY A 430 -5.44 -89.99 41.40
C GLY A 430 -4.39 -88.90 41.27
N GLU A 431 -3.15 -89.10 41.70
CA GLU A 431 -2.03 -88.18 41.59
C GLU A 431 -1.66 -87.90 40.11
N ILE A 432 -1.57 -88.95 39.29
CA ILE A 432 -1.23 -88.81 37.86
C ILE A 432 -2.35 -88.08 37.09
N LEU A 433 -3.63 -88.36 37.39
CA LEU A 433 -4.76 -87.60 36.78
C LEU A 433 -4.77 -86.12 37.20
N ALA A 434 -4.49 -85.84 38.47
CA ALA A 434 -4.39 -84.48 38.95
C ALA A 434 -3.24 -83.73 38.29
N ASP A 435 -2.11 -84.41 38.06
CA ASP A 435 -0.97 -83.79 37.32
C ASP A 435 -1.29 -83.53 35.88
N ILE A 436 -1.98 -84.42 35.14
CA ILE A 436 -2.46 -84.20 33.77
C ILE A 436 -3.39 -83.00 33.72
N GLN A 437 -4.32 -82.89 34.69
CA GLN A 437 -5.21 -81.75 34.74
C GLN A 437 -4.42 -80.44 34.99
N THR A 438 -3.44 -80.46 35.85
CA THR A 438 -2.57 -79.30 36.15
C THR A 438 -1.77 -78.85 34.95
N GLN A 439 -1.15 -79.80 34.22
CA GLN A 439 -0.40 -79.50 33.01
C GLN A 439 -1.31 -79.01 31.85
N GLY A 440 -2.55 -79.51 31.78
CA GLY A 440 -3.57 -79.03 30.84
C GLY A 440 -3.98 -77.58 31.11
N LEU A 441 -4.21 -77.26 32.38
CA LEU A 441 -4.49 -75.86 32.77
C LEU A 441 -3.30 -74.96 32.51
N ARG A 442 -2.08 -75.40 32.72
CA ARG A 442 -0.85 -74.66 32.42
C ARG A 442 -0.68 -74.40 30.93
N ALA A 443 -0.93 -75.37 30.04
CA ALA A 443 -0.91 -75.22 28.61
C ALA A 443 -1.96 -74.19 28.13
N THR A 444 -3.16 -74.25 28.72
CA THR A 444 -4.23 -73.28 28.41
C THR A 444 -3.84 -71.86 28.80
N GLN A 445 -3.24 -71.67 29.98
CA GLN A 445 -2.75 -70.37 30.43
C GLN A 445 -1.66 -69.79 29.52
N ILE A 446 -0.76 -70.62 28.99
CA ILE A 446 0.27 -70.20 28.03
C ILE A 446 -0.41 -69.72 26.75
N ILE A 447 -1.37 -70.44 26.23
CA ILE A 447 -2.11 -70.06 25.00
C ILE A 447 -2.86 -68.74 25.20
N ASP A 448 -3.56 -68.57 26.30
CA ASP A 448 -4.32 -67.33 26.59
C ASP A 448 -3.41 -66.12 26.81
N ARG A 449 -2.26 -66.29 27.44
CA ARG A 449 -1.24 -65.24 27.59
C ARG A 449 -0.76 -64.75 26.23
N HIS A 450 -0.46 -65.63 25.30
CA HIS A 450 0.03 -65.27 23.97
C HIS A 450 -1.10 -64.76 23.05
N ARG A 451 -2.32 -65.29 23.19
CA ARG A 451 -3.49 -64.81 22.44
C ARG A 451 -3.83 -63.37 22.76
N THR A 452 -3.65 -62.93 23.98
CA THR A 452 -3.85 -61.54 24.44
C THR A 452 -2.80 -60.61 23.86
N MET A 453 -1.55 -61.04 23.71
CA MET A 453 -0.47 -60.29 23.05
C MET A 453 -0.69 -60.08 21.54
N LEU A 454 -1.38 -61.00 20.86
CA LEU A 454 -1.58 -61.01 19.42
C LEU A 454 -2.84 -60.22 19.00
N ARG A 455 -3.73 -59.88 19.91
CA ARG A 455 -4.91 -59.06 19.61
C ARG A 455 -4.54 -57.60 19.49
N SER A 456 -4.45 -57.09 18.26
CA SER A 456 -4.46 -55.66 17.98
C SER A 456 -5.87 -55.09 18.28
N ARG A 457 -6.09 -54.64 19.51
CA ARG A 457 -7.28 -53.86 19.81
C ARG A 457 -6.95 -52.37 19.71
N GLN A 458 -7.81 -51.59 19.02
CA GLN A 458 -7.86 -50.17 19.27
C GLN A 458 -8.15 -49.94 20.76
N LEU A 459 -7.36 -49.07 21.40
CA LEU A 459 -7.57 -48.68 22.82
C LEU A 459 -8.99 -48.15 22.98
N ASP A 460 -9.78 -48.86 23.75
CA ASP A 460 -11.13 -48.44 24.13
C ASP A 460 -11.04 -47.58 25.40
N LYS A 461 -10.75 -46.29 25.20
CA LYS A 461 -10.54 -45.36 26.32
C LYS A 461 -11.88 -44.95 26.95
N THR A 462 -12.17 -45.51 28.11
CA THR A 462 -13.32 -45.15 28.95
C THR A 462 -12.83 -44.53 30.26
N PRO A 463 -13.66 -43.75 30.99
CA PRO A 463 -13.33 -43.31 32.35
C PRO A 463 -13.29 -44.51 33.28
N ILE A 464 -12.16 -44.73 33.95
CA ILE A 464 -11.90 -45.90 34.81
C ILE A 464 -11.52 -45.42 36.20
N ASP A 465 -12.11 -46.03 37.23
CA ASP A 465 -11.70 -45.86 38.61
C ASP A 465 -10.53 -46.83 38.92
N ILE A 466 -9.35 -46.27 39.15
CA ILE A 466 -8.14 -47.04 39.41
C ILE A 466 -8.26 -47.90 40.69
N HIS A 467 -9.01 -47.43 41.68
CA HIS A 467 -9.21 -48.21 42.91
C HIS A 467 -9.98 -49.50 42.68
N ALA A 468 -10.97 -49.47 41.74
CA ALA A 468 -11.69 -50.66 41.31
C ALA A 468 -10.74 -51.63 40.61
N VAL A 469 -9.89 -51.13 39.67
CA VAL A 469 -8.93 -51.98 38.94
C VAL A 469 -7.92 -52.62 39.90
N ILE A 470 -7.42 -51.91 40.91
CA ILE A 470 -6.52 -52.46 41.92
C ILE A 470 -7.22 -53.56 42.72
N THR A 471 -8.45 -53.32 43.17
CA THR A 471 -9.23 -54.28 43.96
C THR A 471 -9.50 -55.57 43.16
N GLU A 472 -9.90 -55.45 41.91
CA GLU A 472 -10.10 -56.59 41.01
C GLU A 472 -8.81 -57.35 40.72
N SER A 473 -7.69 -56.62 40.49
CA SER A 473 -6.38 -57.24 40.29
C SER A 473 -5.88 -58.04 41.51
N LEU A 474 -6.11 -57.51 42.69
CA LEU A 474 -5.78 -58.21 43.93
C LEU A 474 -6.63 -59.48 44.16
N ALA A 475 -7.93 -59.42 43.78
CA ALA A 475 -8.80 -60.57 43.87
C ALA A 475 -8.31 -61.75 43.01
N LEU A 476 -7.74 -61.43 41.83
CA LEU A 476 -7.19 -62.44 40.91
C LEU A 476 -5.98 -63.19 41.45
N VAL A 477 -5.16 -62.56 42.30
CA VAL A 477 -3.92 -63.16 42.85
C VAL A 477 -4.04 -63.54 44.33
N ALA A 478 -5.20 -63.32 44.94
CA ALA A 478 -5.41 -63.51 46.40
C ALA A 478 -5.13 -64.94 46.87
N GLN A 479 -5.56 -65.91 46.08
CA GLN A 479 -5.34 -67.33 46.42
C GLN A 479 -3.84 -67.72 46.41
N ASP A 480 -3.12 -67.23 45.41
CA ASP A 480 -1.68 -67.42 45.23
C ASP A 480 -0.89 -66.67 46.30
N MET A 481 -1.29 -65.46 46.66
CA MET A 481 -0.69 -64.73 47.81
C MET A 481 -0.86 -65.48 49.13
N ALA A 482 -2.07 -65.98 49.37
CA ALA A 482 -2.36 -66.75 50.62
C ALA A 482 -1.54 -68.06 50.68
N ALA A 483 -1.47 -68.79 49.53
CA ALA A 483 -0.67 -70.02 49.43
C ALA A 483 0.84 -69.78 49.68
N ARG A 484 1.35 -68.63 49.26
CA ARG A 484 2.75 -68.18 49.42
C ARG A 484 3.01 -67.47 50.74
N GLN A 485 2.01 -67.36 51.64
CA GLN A 485 2.06 -66.64 52.90
C GLN A 485 2.58 -65.20 52.81
N ILE A 486 2.03 -64.46 51.84
CA ILE A 486 2.40 -63.07 51.57
C ILE A 486 1.40 -62.14 52.25
N GLU A 487 1.86 -61.24 53.07
CA GLU A 487 1.06 -60.21 53.72
C GLU A 487 0.93 -59.02 52.78
N THR A 488 -0.27 -58.45 52.65
CA THR A 488 -0.53 -57.36 51.74
C THR A 488 -1.12 -56.13 52.41
N THR A 489 -0.53 -54.98 52.20
CA THR A 489 -1.06 -53.69 52.70
C THR A 489 -1.53 -52.84 51.49
N VAL A 490 -2.75 -52.34 51.62
CA VAL A 490 -3.35 -51.52 50.55
C VAL A 490 -3.67 -50.12 51.10
N ASN A 491 -2.97 -49.10 50.58
CA ASN A 491 -3.08 -47.73 51.01
C ASN A 491 -3.61 -46.87 49.82
N LEU A 492 -4.91 -46.78 49.69
CA LEU A 492 -5.53 -46.01 48.60
C LEU A 492 -5.74 -44.53 48.96
N SER A 493 -5.49 -43.64 48.06
CA SER A 493 -5.72 -42.20 48.25
C SER A 493 -7.20 -41.92 48.51
N ALA A 494 -7.48 -40.99 49.42
CA ALA A 494 -8.85 -40.51 49.65
C ALA A 494 -9.42 -39.70 48.47
N LYS A 495 -8.57 -39.26 47.57
CA LYS A 495 -9.00 -38.54 46.36
C LYS A 495 -9.43 -39.51 45.26
N ARG A 496 -10.42 -39.12 44.48
CA ARG A 496 -10.91 -39.90 43.35
C ARG A 496 -9.84 -40.05 42.27
N CYS A 497 -9.49 -41.28 41.92
CA CYS A 497 -8.46 -41.63 40.95
C CYS A 497 -9.13 -42.13 39.64
N VAL A 498 -9.61 -41.19 38.79
CA VAL A 498 -10.26 -41.53 37.51
C VAL A 498 -9.34 -41.20 36.36
N ILE A 499 -9.07 -42.15 35.50
CA ILE A 499 -8.26 -41.99 34.31
C ILE A 499 -9.06 -42.36 33.03
N SER A 500 -8.62 -41.89 31.89
CA SER A 500 -9.17 -42.33 30.58
C SER A 500 -8.30 -43.47 30.04
N GLY A 501 -8.84 -44.68 29.99
CA GLY A 501 -8.05 -45.85 29.66
C GLY A 501 -8.85 -47.08 29.29
N ASP A 502 -8.16 -48.20 29.08
CA ASP A 502 -8.71 -49.54 28.86
C ASP A 502 -8.52 -50.36 30.14
N GLN A 503 -9.64 -50.71 30.82
CA GLN A 503 -9.63 -51.42 32.12
C GLN A 503 -8.88 -52.75 32.07
N VAL A 504 -9.05 -53.52 30.96
CA VAL A 504 -8.44 -54.84 30.82
C VAL A 504 -6.92 -54.72 30.69
N LEU A 505 -6.44 -53.75 29.93
CA LEU A 505 -5.01 -53.51 29.73
C LEU A 505 -4.34 -53.01 31.04
N LEU A 506 -5.00 -52.11 31.77
CA LEU A 506 -4.48 -51.62 33.04
C LEU A 506 -4.49 -52.72 34.12
N GLN A 507 -5.53 -53.55 34.17
CA GLN A 507 -5.58 -54.71 35.03
C GLN A 507 -4.41 -55.68 34.73
N GLN A 508 -4.09 -55.91 33.45
CA GLN A 508 -2.95 -56.71 33.03
C GLN A 508 -1.61 -56.14 33.54
N VAL A 509 -1.44 -54.79 33.48
CA VAL A 509 -0.25 -54.15 34.05
C VAL A 509 -0.13 -54.44 35.56
N LEU A 510 -1.23 -54.22 36.31
CA LEU A 510 -1.22 -54.42 37.74
C LEU A 510 -0.96 -55.88 38.14
N VAL A 511 -1.64 -56.81 37.48
CA VAL A 511 -1.40 -58.26 37.73
C VAL A 511 0.05 -58.63 37.44
N ASN A 512 0.64 -58.10 36.33
CA ASN A 512 2.04 -58.35 36.02
C ASN A 512 3.01 -57.81 37.09
N LEU A 513 2.76 -56.60 37.63
CA LEU A 513 3.56 -56.00 38.68
C LEU A 513 3.41 -56.79 39.97
N LEU A 514 2.17 -57.23 40.31
CA LEU A 514 1.91 -58.06 41.52
C LEU A 514 2.59 -59.41 41.41
N MET A 515 2.53 -60.09 40.25
CA MET A 515 3.23 -61.37 40.05
C MET A 515 4.75 -61.19 40.17
N ASN A 516 5.32 -60.09 39.64
CA ASN A 516 6.74 -59.82 39.84
C ASN A 516 7.13 -59.60 41.29
N ALA A 517 6.30 -58.87 42.04
CA ALA A 517 6.49 -58.66 43.49
C ALA A 517 6.38 -59.97 44.30
N MET A 518 5.38 -60.85 43.98
CA MET A 518 5.20 -62.15 44.58
C MET A 518 6.40 -63.06 44.35
N ASP A 519 6.96 -63.05 43.19
CA ASP A 519 8.15 -63.83 42.82
C ASP A 519 9.40 -63.30 43.57
N ALA A 520 9.55 -61.97 43.65
CA ALA A 520 10.68 -61.37 44.39
C ALA A 520 10.70 -61.68 45.89
N VAL A 521 9.51 -61.78 46.52
CA VAL A 521 9.42 -62.13 47.95
C VAL A 521 9.46 -63.62 48.18
N ALA A 522 9.35 -64.49 47.19
CA ALA A 522 9.34 -65.95 47.38
C ALA A 522 10.60 -66.49 48.05
N GLU A 523 11.75 -65.85 47.76
CA GLU A 523 13.05 -66.25 48.36
C GLU A 523 13.29 -65.67 49.75
N THR A 524 12.39 -64.79 50.23
CA THR A 524 12.51 -64.24 51.61
C THR A 524 11.78 -65.09 52.62
N PRO A 525 12.19 -65.06 53.93
CA PRO A 525 11.47 -65.81 55.00
C PRO A 525 10.00 -65.38 55.10
N PRO A 526 9.04 -66.30 55.35
CA PRO A 526 7.61 -66.01 55.36
C PRO A 526 7.21 -64.77 56.18
N ALA A 527 7.83 -64.59 57.34
CA ALA A 527 7.56 -63.46 58.24
C ALA A 527 7.98 -62.09 57.66
N ARG A 528 8.71 -62.04 56.51
CA ARG A 528 9.15 -60.82 55.85
C ARG A 528 8.52 -60.66 54.44
N ARG A 529 7.63 -61.56 54.02
CA ARG A 529 6.95 -61.47 52.73
C ARG A 529 5.84 -60.46 52.80
N HIS A 530 6.14 -59.28 52.33
CA HIS A 530 5.19 -58.17 52.37
C HIS A 530 5.12 -57.43 50.99
N ILE A 531 3.91 -57.13 50.53
CA ILE A 531 3.66 -56.36 49.35
C ILE A 531 2.77 -55.18 49.72
N THR A 532 3.19 -53.98 49.41
CA THR A 532 2.43 -52.72 49.61
C THR A 532 1.98 -52.12 48.32
N ILE A 533 0.69 -51.84 48.16
CA ILE A 533 0.13 -51.10 47.04
C ILE A 533 -0.33 -49.75 47.57
N ARG A 534 0.08 -48.69 46.87
CA ARG A 534 -0.28 -47.32 47.24
C ARG A 534 -0.74 -46.56 46.07
N THR A 535 -1.76 -45.69 46.22
CA THR A 535 -2.12 -44.67 45.26
C THR A 535 -1.94 -43.29 45.87
N ASP A 536 -1.43 -42.35 45.04
CA ASP A 536 -1.33 -40.94 45.41
C ASP A 536 -1.80 -40.09 44.24
N VAL A 537 -2.38 -38.90 44.53
CA VAL A 537 -2.85 -37.95 43.50
C VAL A 537 -2.05 -36.66 43.66
N ARG A 538 -1.15 -36.41 42.73
CA ARG A 538 -0.30 -35.22 42.68
C ARG A 538 -0.71 -34.34 41.49
N ALA A 539 -1.19 -33.13 41.78
CA ALA A 539 -1.68 -32.21 40.78
C ALA A 539 -2.68 -32.89 39.80
N ASP A 540 -2.29 -33.10 38.55
CA ASP A 540 -3.11 -33.67 37.48
C ASP A 540 -2.80 -35.17 37.21
N ASP A 541 -1.97 -35.80 38.03
CA ASP A 541 -1.51 -37.19 37.83
C ASP A 541 -1.93 -38.10 38.95
N VAL A 542 -2.23 -39.36 38.62
CA VAL A 542 -2.44 -40.48 39.52
C VAL A 542 -1.18 -41.33 39.51
N GLU A 543 -0.56 -41.48 40.65
CA GLU A 543 0.59 -42.36 40.90
C GLU A 543 0.14 -43.62 41.58
N ILE A 544 0.50 -44.78 41.03
CA ILE A 544 0.24 -46.12 41.59
C ILE A 544 1.58 -46.75 41.85
N SER A 545 1.85 -47.15 43.05
CA SER A 545 3.08 -47.85 43.43
C SER A 545 2.81 -49.25 43.98
N VAL A 546 3.60 -50.23 43.52
CA VAL A 546 3.64 -51.58 43.99
C VAL A 546 5.05 -51.84 44.61
N SER A 547 5.14 -51.96 45.85
CA SER A 547 6.39 -52.14 46.59
C SER A 547 6.46 -53.54 47.25
N ASP A 548 7.57 -54.22 47.11
CA ASP A 548 7.85 -55.49 47.68
C ASP A 548 9.02 -55.44 48.73
N THR A 549 9.17 -56.48 49.54
CA THR A 549 10.28 -56.69 50.50
C THR A 549 11.21 -57.78 50.03
N GLY A 550 11.27 -58.02 48.68
CA GLY A 550 12.02 -59.12 48.07
C GLY A 550 13.51 -58.83 47.91
N THR A 551 14.09 -59.49 46.92
CA THR A 551 15.53 -59.38 46.57
C THR A 551 15.95 -58.06 45.96
N GLY A 552 14.97 -57.25 45.52
CA GLY A 552 15.23 -55.99 44.82
C GLY A 552 15.65 -56.16 43.34
N LEU A 553 16.05 -55.08 42.72
CA LEU A 553 16.49 -55.00 41.32
C LEU A 553 18.03 -55.10 41.28
N PRO A 554 18.61 -55.99 40.45
CA PRO A 554 20.06 -56.07 40.27
C PRO A 554 20.60 -54.77 39.65
N ALA A 555 21.75 -54.25 40.10
CA ALA A 555 22.36 -53.03 39.63
C ALA A 555 22.74 -53.09 38.16
N GLU A 556 22.96 -54.27 37.60
CA GLU A 556 23.30 -54.52 36.19
C GLU A 556 22.13 -54.27 35.23
N LEU A 557 20.91 -54.21 35.74
CA LEU A 557 19.70 -53.99 34.95
C LEU A 557 19.25 -52.52 34.91
N ASP A 558 20.01 -51.62 35.54
CA ASP A 558 19.70 -50.19 35.50
C ASP A 558 19.66 -49.66 34.07
N GLY A 559 18.57 -49.00 33.67
CA GLY A 559 18.31 -48.53 32.33
C GLY A 559 17.84 -49.59 31.29
N THR A 560 18.00 -50.91 31.59
CA THR A 560 17.60 -51.99 30.64
C THR A 560 16.39 -52.83 31.14
N LEU A 561 15.89 -52.55 32.33
CA LEU A 561 14.82 -53.32 33.00
C LEU A 561 13.55 -53.49 32.15
N PHE A 562 13.22 -52.52 31.35
CA PHE A 562 12.04 -52.52 30.48
C PHE A 562 12.35 -52.93 29.05
N THR A 563 13.57 -53.43 28.74
CA THR A 563 13.90 -53.95 27.41
C THR A 563 13.40 -55.38 27.25
N PRO A 564 12.93 -55.78 26.05
CA PRO A 564 12.44 -57.15 25.81
C PRO A 564 13.52 -58.18 26.10
N PHE A 565 13.10 -59.31 26.64
CA PHE A 565 13.92 -60.50 26.93
C PHE A 565 14.97 -60.31 28.04
N VAL A 566 14.95 -59.22 28.77
CA VAL A 566 15.77 -59.02 29.98
C VAL A 566 15.06 -59.64 31.17
N THR A 567 15.66 -60.65 31.80
CA THR A 567 15.09 -61.35 32.98
C THR A 567 16.20 -61.96 33.83
N THR A 568 16.00 -61.94 35.11
CA THR A 568 16.84 -62.67 36.14
C THR A 568 16.22 -64.00 36.54
N LYS A 569 15.02 -64.32 36.06
CA LYS A 569 14.28 -65.55 36.46
C LYS A 569 14.59 -66.67 35.50
N SER A 570 14.87 -67.89 36.04
CA SER A 570 15.19 -69.10 35.25
C SER A 570 14.06 -69.55 34.31
N HIS A 571 12.83 -69.17 34.59
CA HIS A 571 11.64 -69.52 33.80
C HIS A 571 10.84 -68.30 33.30
N GLY A 572 11.41 -67.11 33.34
CA GLY A 572 10.76 -65.87 32.92
C GLY A 572 11.18 -65.43 31.53
N LEU A 573 10.23 -65.04 30.67
CA LEU A 573 10.50 -64.57 29.28
C LEU A 573 11.07 -63.15 29.21
N GLY A 574 11.12 -62.38 30.32
CA GLY A 574 11.58 -60.99 30.31
C GLY A 574 10.72 -60.01 29.48
N ILE A 575 9.45 -60.38 29.20
CA ILE A 575 8.56 -59.59 28.33
C ILE A 575 7.52 -58.78 29.16
N GLY A 576 7.23 -59.21 30.39
CA GLY A 576 6.15 -58.65 31.21
C GLY A 576 6.30 -57.15 31.45
N LEU A 577 7.49 -56.69 31.86
CA LEU A 577 7.74 -55.27 32.11
C LEU A 577 7.74 -54.41 30.83
N THR A 578 8.19 -54.98 29.73
CA THR A 578 8.12 -54.33 28.40
C THR A 578 6.68 -54.10 27.97
N ILE A 579 5.79 -55.09 28.19
CA ILE A 579 4.35 -54.96 27.92
C ILE A 579 3.73 -53.91 28.82
N ALA A 580 4.05 -53.96 30.13
CA ALA A 580 3.56 -52.96 31.07
C ALA A 580 3.93 -51.55 30.64
N ARG A 581 5.20 -51.29 30.21
CA ARG A 581 5.64 -50.01 29.69
C ARG A 581 4.91 -49.60 28.41
N THR A 582 4.69 -50.53 27.51
CA THR A 582 3.96 -50.27 26.25
C THR A 582 2.52 -49.89 26.51
N ILE A 583 1.83 -50.60 27.41
CA ILE A 583 0.45 -50.30 27.79
C ILE A 583 0.36 -48.92 28.45
N ILE A 584 1.23 -48.65 29.43
CA ILE A 584 1.23 -47.36 30.14
C ILE A 584 1.55 -46.21 29.22
N ALA A 585 2.53 -46.33 28.31
CA ALA A 585 2.83 -45.34 27.29
C ALA A 585 1.64 -45.10 26.35
N ALA A 586 0.89 -46.13 25.94
CA ALA A 586 -0.32 -46.00 25.13
C ALA A 586 -1.45 -45.25 25.88
N HIS A 587 -1.44 -45.28 27.23
CA HIS A 587 -2.32 -44.48 28.08
C HIS A 587 -1.78 -43.09 28.39
N GLY A 588 -0.62 -42.70 27.84
CA GLY A 588 0.01 -41.40 28.02
C GLY A 588 0.70 -41.22 29.37
N GLY A 589 1.04 -42.34 30.04
CA GLY A 589 1.72 -42.38 31.33
C GLY A 589 3.17 -42.84 31.25
N THR A 590 3.80 -42.95 32.39
CA THR A 590 5.16 -43.50 32.59
C THR A 590 5.18 -44.60 33.63
N ILE A 591 6.15 -45.51 33.53
CA ILE A 591 6.44 -46.52 34.54
C ILE A 591 7.92 -46.50 34.87
N ASP A 592 8.22 -46.45 36.13
CA ASP A 592 9.57 -46.41 36.72
C ASP A 592 9.74 -47.46 37.82
N ALA A 593 10.98 -47.79 38.13
CA ALA A 593 11.28 -48.77 39.18
C ALA A 593 12.57 -48.37 39.92
N TYR A 594 12.61 -48.62 41.26
CA TYR A 594 13.77 -48.35 42.07
C TYR A 594 13.84 -49.31 43.27
N ASN A 595 15.03 -49.51 43.82
CA ASN A 595 15.25 -50.31 45.00
C ASN A 595 14.84 -49.58 46.31
N ASN A 596 14.21 -50.26 47.20
CA ASN A 596 13.82 -49.75 48.52
C ASN A 596 15.03 -49.70 49.48
N PRO A 597 15.16 -48.67 50.35
CA PRO A 597 16.28 -48.56 51.29
C PRO A 597 16.38 -49.74 52.24
N ASN A 598 15.25 -50.36 52.54
CA ASN A 598 15.16 -51.51 53.53
C ASN A 598 15.11 -52.87 52.81
N GLY A 599 15.45 -52.95 51.54
CA GLY A 599 15.36 -54.16 50.71
C GLY A 599 14.04 -54.26 49.94
N GLY A 600 14.06 -54.93 48.78
CA GLY A 600 12.97 -55.04 47.84
C GLY A 600 12.96 -53.91 46.78
N ALA A 601 11.98 -53.92 45.95
CA ALA A 601 11.80 -52.94 44.89
C ALA A 601 10.43 -52.26 44.92
N THR A 602 10.35 -51.09 44.32
CA THR A 602 9.09 -50.37 44.08
C THR A 602 8.95 -50.05 42.58
N PHE A 603 7.83 -50.45 42.02
CA PHE A 603 7.40 -50.04 40.68
C PHE A 603 6.35 -48.97 40.78
N THR A 604 6.54 -47.87 40.08
CA THR A 604 5.66 -46.70 40.10
C THR A 604 5.10 -46.45 38.70
N VAL A 605 3.79 -46.39 38.59
CA VAL A 605 3.04 -46.06 37.38
C VAL A 605 2.41 -44.69 37.56
N THR A 606 2.64 -43.78 36.63
CA THR A 606 2.06 -42.43 36.61
C THR A 606 1.13 -42.27 35.42
N LEU A 607 -0.12 -41.88 35.66
CA LEU A 607 -1.16 -41.69 34.64
C LEU A 607 -1.89 -40.37 34.87
N ARG A 608 -2.35 -39.70 33.81
CA ARG A 608 -3.11 -38.44 33.94
C ARG A 608 -4.48 -38.66 34.58
N ASN A 609 -4.83 -37.83 35.55
CA ASN A 609 -6.14 -37.84 36.21
C ASN A 609 -7.18 -37.09 35.36
N SER A 610 -8.17 -37.82 34.87
CA SER A 610 -9.27 -37.24 34.08
C SER A 610 -10.33 -36.52 34.92
N ALA A 611 -10.32 -36.67 36.27
CA ALA A 611 -11.31 -36.03 37.13
C ALA A 611 -11.16 -34.50 37.16
N VAL A 612 -9.98 -33.94 36.78
CA VAL A 612 -9.70 -32.49 36.75
C VAL A 612 -10.22 -31.82 35.48
N THR A 613 -10.34 -32.55 34.35
CA THR A 613 -10.71 -31.99 33.07
C THR A 613 -12.22 -31.67 32.95
N HIS A 614 -13.08 -32.22 33.83
CA HIS A 614 -14.52 -31.95 33.82
C HIS A 614 -14.95 -30.77 34.73
N ALA A 615 -14.05 -30.07 35.38
CA ALA A 615 -14.38 -28.91 36.22
C ALA A 615 -14.16 -27.56 35.51
N LEU A 616 -13.76 -27.56 34.21
CA LEU A 616 -13.45 -26.37 33.45
C LEU A 616 -14.29 -26.22 32.13
N HIS A 617 -15.43 -26.89 32.03
CA HIS A 617 -16.42 -26.64 30.98
C HIS A 617 -17.79 -26.38 31.51
#